data_ec2f8b759ffdc02b7741da7f19a3c092
#
_entry.id   ec2f8b759ffdc02b7741da7f19a3c092
#
_cell.length_a   1.000
_cell.length_b   1.000
_cell.length_c   1.000
_cell.angle_alpha   90.00
_cell.angle_beta   90.00
_cell.angle_gamma   90.00
#
_symmetry.space_group_name_H-M   'P 1'
#
loop_
_entity.id
_entity.type
_entity.pdbx_description
1 polymer ?
#
loop_
_entity_poly.entity_id
_entity_poly.type
_entity_poly.pdbx_seq_one_letter_code
_entity_poly.pdbx_strand_id
1 'polypeptide(L)'
;MQKMLMIAAVAALAGCSKEAAPPPADTNVAAADATIAAPVTPAAMSLNETTWTFTEDGKAIEESIDAAGNYISTVGTAHDDHGTYVARDGKACFTSAMTKDGEMCWTVVDTAVGQTTETTSDKGEKLMVTRVAYVAKTM
;
A
#
# COMPACT_ATOMS: atom_id res chain seq x y z
N MET A 1 31.38 -13.58 -25.70
CA MET A 1 31.61 -14.87 -26.39
C MET A 1 30.68 -15.88 -25.80
N GLN A 2 29.97 -16.62 -26.66
CA GLN A 2 29.10 -17.77 -26.51
C GLN A 2 27.68 -17.46 -26.01
N LYS A 3 26.62 -17.29 -26.81
CA LYS A 3 25.92 -18.08 -27.87
C LYS A 3 25.62 -19.53 -27.45
N MET A 4 24.28 -19.77 -27.23
CA MET A 4 23.51 -20.98 -27.61
C MET A 4 22.04 -20.71 -27.18
N LEU A 5 21.08 -20.59 -27.93
CA LEU A 5 20.29 -21.17 -29.02
C LEU A 5 19.93 -22.65 -28.80
N MET A 6 18.60 -22.93 -28.60
CA MET A 6 17.79 -24.11 -29.04
C MET A 6 16.36 -23.91 -28.50
N ILE A 7 15.32 -23.61 -29.28
CA ILE A 7 14.56 -24.35 -30.32
C ILE A 7 13.68 -25.47 -29.77
N ALA A 8 12.35 -25.21 -29.97
CA ALA A 8 11.22 -26.11 -30.36
C ALA A 8 10.69 -27.07 -29.27
N ALA A 9 9.37 -27.25 -29.06
CA ALA A 9 8.44 -27.83 -30.02
C ALA A 9 6.97 -27.65 -29.60
N VAL A 10 6.14 -27.59 -30.60
CA VAL A 10 4.68 -27.56 -30.71
C VAL A 10 4.05 -28.87 -30.23
N ALA A 11 2.89 -28.80 -29.54
CA ALA A 11 1.86 -29.84 -29.61
C ALA A 11 0.47 -29.25 -29.47
N ALA A 12 -0.26 -29.18 -30.55
CA ALA A 12 -1.70 -28.95 -30.62
C ALA A 12 -2.44 -30.27 -30.27
N LEU A 13 -3.45 -30.17 -29.42
CA LEU A 13 -4.48 -31.21 -29.28
C LEU A 13 -5.85 -30.54 -29.33
N ALA A 14 -6.48 -30.69 -30.47
CA ALA A 14 -7.90 -30.46 -30.67
C ALA A 14 -8.68 -31.59 -30.01
N GLY A 15 -9.63 -31.23 -29.13
CA GLY A 15 -10.60 -32.16 -28.55
C GLY A 15 -12.00 -31.55 -28.68
N CYS A 16 -12.71 -31.93 -29.73
CA CYS A 16 -14.16 -31.72 -29.86
C CYS A 16 -14.88 -32.62 -28.86
N SER A 17 -15.77 -32.10 -28.04
CA SER A 17 -16.79 -32.88 -27.35
C SER A 17 -18.11 -32.13 -27.32
N LYS A 18 -18.94 -32.53 -28.22
CA LYS A 18 -20.37 -32.83 -28.21
C LYS A 18 -21.28 -32.06 -27.26
N GLU A 19 -22.06 -31.22 -27.86
CA GLU A 19 -23.36 -30.66 -27.54
C GLU A 19 -24.29 -31.65 -26.79
N ALA A 20 -24.77 -31.27 -25.62
CA ALA A 20 -25.91 -31.87 -24.96
C ALA A 20 -26.94 -30.77 -24.70
N ALA A 21 -28.16 -31.00 -25.17
CA ALA A 21 -29.29 -30.07 -25.14
C ALA A 21 -29.74 -29.72 -23.73
N PRO A 22 -30.29 -28.50 -23.52
CA PRO A 22 -30.78 -28.03 -22.23
C PRO A 22 -32.17 -28.61 -21.92
N PRO A 23 -32.47 -28.93 -20.65
CA PRO A 23 -33.85 -29.17 -20.18
C PRO A 23 -34.62 -27.85 -20.01
N PRO A 24 -35.98 -27.92 -20.03
CA PRO A 24 -36.83 -26.74 -20.13
C PRO A 24 -36.89 -25.90 -18.83
N ALA A 25 -37.08 -24.61 -19.04
CA ALA A 25 -37.20 -23.59 -18.04
C ALA A 25 -38.37 -23.82 -17.06
N ASP A 26 -38.07 -23.76 -15.76
CA ASP A 26 -39.02 -23.38 -14.75
C ASP A 26 -38.83 -21.92 -14.37
N THR A 27 -39.79 -21.13 -14.81
CA THR A 27 -39.98 -19.74 -14.43
C THR A 27 -40.48 -19.65 -12.99
N ASN A 28 -39.62 -19.29 -12.07
CA ASN A 28 -39.94 -18.49 -10.92
C ASN A 28 -38.69 -18.09 -10.12
N VAL A 29 -38.02 -17.04 -10.53
CA VAL A 29 -37.04 -16.38 -9.66
C VAL A 29 -37.52 -14.95 -9.49
N ALA A 30 -37.99 -14.68 -8.29
CA ALA A 30 -38.26 -13.34 -7.81
C ALA A 30 -37.06 -12.44 -8.10
N ALA A 31 -37.34 -11.28 -8.67
CA ALA A 31 -36.34 -10.24 -8.86
C ALA A 31 -35.71 -9.92 -7.50
N ALA A 32 -34.50 -10.44 -7.26
CA ALA A 32 -33.68 -9.94 -6.20
C ALA A 32 -33.23 -8.54 -6.64
N ASP A 33 -33.73 -7.55 -5.95
CA ASP A 33 -33.28 -6.17 -6.02
C ASP A 33 -31.77 -6.14 -5.83
N ALA A 34 -31.03 -6.06 -6.92
CA ALA A 34 -29.61 -5.82 -6.87
C ALA A 34 -29.41 -4.38 -6.45
N THR A 35 -29.44 -4.13 -5.16
CA THR A 35 -28.94 -2.91 -4.57
C THR A 35 -27.50 -2.79 -5.03
N ILE A 36 -27.26 -1.96 -6.06
CA ILE A 36 -25.92 -1.57 -6.49
C ILE A 36 -25.32 -0.88 -5.28
N ALA A 37 -24.49 -1.60 -4.53
CA ALA A 37 -23.68 -0.99 -3.49
C ALA A 37 -22.91 0.16 -4.14
N ALA A 38 -23.15 1.38 -3.67
CA ALA A 38 -22.38 2.53 -4.09
C ALA A 38 -20.87 2.17 -3.95
N PRO A 39 -20.00 2.60 -4.89
CA PRO A 39 -18.59 2.34 -4.76
C PRO A 39 -18.15 2.89 -3.41
N VAL A 40 -17.79 2.02 -2.50
CA VAL A 40 -17.14 2.40 -1.24
C VAL A 40 -15.81 3.03 -1.63
N THR A 41 -15.76 4.34 -1.58
CA THR A 41 -14.48 5.06 -1.61
C THR A 41 -13.64 4.45 -0.49
N PRO A 42 -12.45 3.91 -0.77
CA PRO A 42 -11.60 3.39 0.30
C PRO A 42 -11.49 4.49 1.35
N ALA A 43 -11.89 4.20 2.59
CA ALA A 43 -11.66 5.11 3.69
C ALA A 43 -10.17 5.44 3.66
N ALA A 44 -9.83 6.71 3.63
CA ALA A 44 -8.44 7.14 3.63
C ALA A 44 -7.76 6.42 4.80
N MET A 45 -6.81 5.52 4.50
CA MET A 45 -6.14 4.75 5.55
C MET A 45 -5.38 5.74 6.42
N SER A 46 -5.76 5.82 7.69
CA SER A 46 -5.09 6.69 8.65
C SER A 46 -3.82 6.02 9.15
N LEU A 47 -2.72 6.77 9.19
CA LEU A 47 -1.48 6.36 9.85
C LEU A 47 -1.43 6.83 11.32
N ASN A 48 -2.51 7.39 11.86
CA ASN A 48 -2.55 7.82 13.26
C ASN A 48 -2.28 6.63 14.18
N GLU A 49 -1.53 6.89 15.25
CA GLU A 49 -1.12 5.90 16.25
C GLU A 49 -0.37 4.72 15.61
N THR A 50 0.56 5.03 14.69
CA THR A 50 1.44 4.04 14.07
C THR A 50 2.91 4.41 14.25
N THR A 51 3.77 3.39 14.22
CA THR A 51 5.22 3.54 14.21
C THR A 51 5.80 2.72 13.07
N TRP A 52 6.72 3.32 12.35
CA TRP A 52 7.37 2.77 11.16
C TRP A 52 8.88 2.83 11.29
N THR A 53 9.55 1.83 10.74
CA THR A 53 11.01 1.83 10.61
C THR A 53 11.39 1.69 9.15
N PHE A 54 12.39 2.44 8.74
CA PHE A 54 12.92 2.42 7.37
C PHE A 54 14.38 2.87 7.36
N THR A 55 15.01 2.74 6.20
CA THR A 55 16.38 3.24 6.01
C THR A 55 16.35 4.29 4.90
N GLU A 56 16.83 5.48 5.20
CA GLU A 56 16.97 6.60 4.28
C GLU A 56 18.38 7.17 4.41
N ASP A 57 19.06 7.40 3.30
CA ASP A 57 20.45 7.88 3.25
C ASP A 57 21.43 7.09 4.16
N GLY A 58 21.18 5.77 4.29
CA GLY A 58 21.98 4.88 5.11
C GLY A 58 21.74 4.99 6.61
N LYS A 59 20.75 5.79 7.04
CA LYS A 59 20.34 5.92 8.43
C LYS A 59 19.12 5.05 8.69
N ALA A 60 19.13 4.30 9.78
CA ALA A 60 17.93 3.61 10.26
C ALA A 60 17.05 4.60 11.03
N ILE A 61 15.88 4.88 10.50
CA ILE A 61 14.92 5.84 11.05
C ILE A 61 13.78 5.08 11.69
N GLU A 62 13.31 5.58 12.83
CA GLU A 62 12.05 5.20 13.45
C GLU A 62 11.15 6.43 13.55
N GLU A 63 10.01 6.37 12.87
CA GLU A 63 9.02 7.44 12.81
C GLU A 63 7.73 7.02 13.49
N SER A 64 7.22 7.85 14.38
CA SER A 64 5.94 7.65 15.06
C SER A 64 4.99 8.78 14.76
N ILE A 65 3.74 8.44 14.48
CA ILE A 65 2.66 9.37 14.17
C ILE A 65 1.63 9.28 15.29
N ASP A 66 1.30 10.40 15.91
CA ASP A 66 0.32 10.46 17.00
C ASP A 66 -1.14 10.49 16.50
N ALA A 67 -2.09 10.48 17.44
CA ALA A 67 -3.52 10.52 17.11
C ALA A 67 -3.96 11.82 16.41
N ALA A 68 -3.19 12.89 16.52
CA ALA A 68 -3.48 14.18 15.89
C ALA A 68 -2.82 14.32 14.50
N GLY A 69 -2.00 13.35 14.09
CA GLY A 69 -1.27 13.40 12.82
C GLY A 69 0.06 14.16 12.91
N ASN A 70 0.59 14.38 14.10
CA ASN A 70 1.97 14.85 14.23
C ASN A 70 2.92 13.66 14.15
N TYR A 71 4.04 13.80 13.46
CA TYR A 71 5.07 12.78 13.42
C TYR A 71 6.37 13.25 14.08
N ILE A 72 7.11 12.30 14.61
CA ILE A 72 8.46 12.47 15.13
C ILE A 72 9.31 11.32 14.62
N SER A 73 10.42 11.66 13.97
CA SER A 73 11.43 10.72 13.48
C SER A 73 12.69 10.78 14.33
N THR A 74 13.31 9.62 14.53
CA THR A 74 14.56 9.49 15.28
C THR A 74 15.54 8.55 14.58
N VAL A 75 16.84 8.83 14.75
CA VAL A 75 17.94 7.92 14.42
C VAL A 75 18.53 7.41 15.73
N GLY A 76 18.25 6.15 16.06
CA GLY A 76 18.53 5.65 17.41
C GLY A 76 17.73 6.44 18.47
N THR A 77 18.42 7.15 19.36
CA THR A 77 17.78 8.00 20.38
C THR A 77 17.81 9.50 20.03
N ALA A 78 18.47 9.85 18.92
CA ALA A 78 18.59 11.25 18.48
C ALA A 78 17.36 11.64 17.67
N HIS A 79 16.79 12.82 17.97
CA HIS A 79 15.75 13.43 17.16
C HIS A 79 16.31 13.75 15.76
N ASP A 80 15.58 13.37 14.70
CA ASP A 80 15.97 13.59 13.32
C ASP A 80 15.06 14.62 12.64
N ASP A 81 13.73 14.40 12.65
CA ASP A 81 12.73 15.31 12.08
C ASP A 81 11.41 15.24 12.85
N HIS A 82 10.56 16.24 12.64
CA HIS A 82 9.18 16.26 13.11
C HIS A 82 8.32 17.15 12.22
N GLY A 83 7.01 16.95 12.29
CA GLY A 83 6.07 17.72 11.51
C GLY A 83 4.66 17.18 11.61
N THR A 84 3.91 17.35 10.53
CA THR A 84 2.53 16.86 10.44
C THR A 84 2.33 16.03 9.20
N TYR A 85 1.37 15.10 9.26
CA TYR A 85 0.89 14.41 8.07
C TYR A 85 -0.61 14.59 7.91
N VAL A 86 -1.08 14.52 6.66
CA VAL A 86 -2.49 14.44 6.30
C VAL A 86 -2.71 13.28 5.32
N ALA A 87 -3.80 12.52 5.52
CA ALA A 87 -4.20 11.47 4.60
C ALA A 87 -5.14 12.06 3.54
N ARG A 88 -4.80 11.88 2.26
CA ARG A 88 -5.67 12.26 1.14
C ARG A 88 -5.38 11.41 -0.10
N ASP A 89 -6.42 11.07 -0.84
CA ASP A 89 -6.31 10.36 -2.14
C ASP A 89 -5.46 9.07 -2.08
N GLY A 90 -5.54 8.32 -0.95
CA GLY A 90 -4.76 7.10 -0.75
C GLY A 90 -3.27 7.34 -0.47
N LYS A 91 -2.89 8.57 -0.15
CA LYS A 91 -1.53 8.96 0.21
C LYS A 91 -1.46 9.54 1.61
N ALA A 92 -0.30 9.39 2.24
CA ALA A 92 0.12 10.12 3.42
C ALA A 92 1.06 11.25 2.97
N CYS A 93 0.67 12.49 3.22
CA CYS A 93 1.40 13.67 2.81
C CYS A 93 2.01 14.33 4.04
N PHE A 94 3.32 14.35 4.11
CA PHE A 94 4.11 14.83 5.24
C PHE A 94 4.66 16.23 4.98
N THR A 95 4.61 17.08 6.00
CA THR A 95 5.23 18.41 5.99
C THR A 95 6.14 18.52 7.19
N SER A 96 7.46 18.62 6.92
CA SER A 96 8.46 18.84 7.97
C SER A 96 8.34 20.24 8.57
N ALA A 97 8.50 20.33 9.89
CA ALA A 97 8.65 21.58 10.59
C ALA A 97 10.11 22.07 10.60
N MET A 98 11.06 21.21 10.27
CA MET A 98 12.50 21.50 10.30
C MET A 98 13.07 21.91 8.95
N THR A 99 12.48 21.46 7.86
CA THR A 99 12.92 21.80 6.50
C THR A 99 11.89 22.68 5.78
N LYS A 100 12.29 23.24 4.64
CA LYS A 100 11.41 24.05 3.77
C LYS A 100 11.17 23.35 2.42
N ASP A 101 11.36 22.05 2.37
CA ASP A 101 11.29 21.27 1.12
C ASP A 101 9.86 21.07 0.62
N GLY A 102 8.89 21.56 1.41
CA GLY A 102 7.47 21.44 1.11
C GLY A 102 6.89 20.11 1.55
N GLU A 103 5.70 19.84 1.05
CA GLU A 103 5.01 18.60 1.35
C GLU A 103 5.50 17.47 0.44
N MET A 104 5.67 16.27 1.01
CA MET A 104 5.96 15.04 0.28
C MET A 104 4.89 13.99 0.57
N CYS A 105 4.31 13.44 -0.49
CA CYS A 105 3.25 12.44 -0.37
C CYS A 105 3.74 11.05 -0.75
N TRP A 106 3.38 10.07 0.06
CA TRP A 106 3.71 8.65 -0.12
C TRP A 106 2.45 7.82 -0.26
N THR A 107 2.45 6.82 -1.15
CA THR A 107 1.32 5.89 -1.30
C THR A 107 1.15 5.08 -0.02
N VAL A 108 -0.05 5.07 0.54
CA VAL A 108 -0.34 4.24 1.72
C VAL A 108 -0.69 2.83 1.29
N VAL A 109 -0.01 1.85 1.88
CA VAL A 109 -0.29 0.42 1.71
C VAL A 109 -0.72 -0.14 3.05
N ASP A 110 -1.83 -0.88 3.07
CA ASP A 110 -2.27 -1.56 4.29
C ASP A 110 -1.22 -2.59 4.72
N THR A 111 -0.60 -2.33 5.86
CA THR A 111 0.55 -3.08 6.34
C THR A 111 0.33 -3.47 7.79
N ALA A 112 0.30 -4.76 8.10
CA ALA A 112 0.17 -5.25 9.46
C ALA A 112 1.46 -5.02 10.26
N VAL A 113 1.34 -4.93 11.59
CA VAL A 113 2.50 -4.84 12.49
C VAL A 113 3.44 -6.03 12.26
N GLY A 114 4.73 -5.76 12.10
CA GLY A 114 5.78 -6.72 11.78
C GLY A 114 5.96 -6.99 10.28
N GLN A 115 5.14 -6.39 9.41
CA GLN A 115 5.26 -6.54 7.96
C GLN A 115 6.02 -5.37 7.35
N THR A 116 6.73 -5.68 6.27
CA THR A 116 7.44 -4.71 5.44
C THR A 116 6.74 -4.56 4.10
N THR A 117 6.60 -3.34 3.64
CA THR A 117 6.03 -3.01 2.33
C THR A 117 6.86 -1.96 1.61
N GLU A 118 6.76 -1.92 0.29
CA GLU A 118 7.31 -0.82 -0.51
C GLU A 118 6.25 0.29 -0.64
N THR A 119 6.66 1.51 -0.37
CA THR A 119 5.88 2.72 -0.68
C THR A 119 6.59 3.53 -1.76
N THR A 120 5.83 4.38 -2.45
CA THR A 120 6.37 5.23 -3.52
C THR A 120 5.92 6.66 -3.30
N SER A 121 6.87 7.60 -3.36
CA SER A 121 6.59 9.03 -3.26
C SER A 121 5.96 9.58 -4.55
N ASP A 122 5.39 10.77 -4.48
CA ASP A 122 4.89 11.52 -5.64
C ASP A 122 6.02 11.97 -6.59
N LYS A 123 7.27 11.91 -6.14
CA LYS A 123 8.46 12.13 -6.96
C LYS A 123 9.02 10.85 -7.58
N GLY A 124 8.40 9.68 -7.28
CA GLY A 124 8.83 8.38 -7.79
C GLY A 124 9.93 7.70 -6.96
N GLU A 125 10.26 8.22 -5.80
CA GLU A 125 11.18 7.59 -4.86
C GLU A 125 10.53 6.36 -4.23
N LYS A 126 11.29 5.30 -4.00
CA LYS A 126 10.83 4.06 -3.41
C LYS A 126 11.47 3.85 -2.06
N LEU A 127 10.67 3.48 -1.08
CA LEU A 127 11.11 3.24 0.28
C LEU A 127 10.49 1.95 0.81
N MET A 128 11.32 1.09 1.41
CA MET A 128 10.86 -0.08 2.15
C MET A 128 10.59 0.34 3.59
N VAL A 129 9.33 0.22 4.00
CA VAL A 129 8.90 0.59 5.34
C VAL A 129 8.36 -0.62 6.09
N THR A 130 8.72 -0.76 7.36
CA THR A 130 8.23 -1.82 8.23
C THR A 130 7.34 -1.21 9.30
N ARG A 131 6.10 -1.68 9.42
CA ARG A 131 5.24 -1.28 10.52
C ARG A 131 5.63 -2.03 11.79
N VAL A 132 5.86 -1.30 12.87
CA VAL A 132 6.14 -1.87 14.18
C VAL A 132 5.03 -1.53 15.17
N ALA A 133 5.08 -2.09 16.40
CA ALA A 133 4.14 -1.71 17.44
C ALA A 133 4.23 -0.19 17.71
N TYR A 134 3.08 0.44 17.91
CA TYR A 134 3.04 1.88 18.19
C TYR A 134 3.84 2.27 19.42
N VAL A 135 4.70 3.25 19.27
CA VAL A 135 5.49 3.85 20.34
C VAL A 135 5.21 5.35 20.33
N ALA A 136 4.51 5.85 21.35
CA ALA A 136 4.29 7.29 21.49
C ALA A 136 5.63 7.98 21.74
N LYS A 137 5.95 8.99 20.92
CA LYS A 137 7.13 9.85 21.08
C LYS A 137 6.67 11.24 21.53
N THR A 138 7.50 11.88 22.33
CA THR A 138 7.34 13.29 22.74
C THR A 138 8.63 14.02 22.43
N MET A 139 8.48 15.28 22.01
CA MET A 139 9.61 16.22 21.87
C MET A 139 10.09 16.67 23.24
#